data_cd70c5b97d03afb0404aa87ac1de1cc9
#
_entry.id   cd70c5b97d03afb0404aa87ac1de1cc9
#
_cell.length_a   1.000
_cell.length_b   1.000
_cell.length_c   1.000
_cell.angle_alpha   90.00
_cell.angle_beta   90.00
_cell.angle_gamma   90.00
#
_symmetry.space_group_name_H-M   'P 1'
#
loop_
_entity.id
_entity.type
_entity.pdbx_description
1 polymer ?
#
loop_
_entity_poly.entity_id
_entity_poly.type
_entity_poly.pdbx_seq_one_letter_code
_entity_poly.pdbx_strand_id
1 'polypeptide(L)'
;AKYNYSWMRHLDVDNKYESGRQDDRYTQKEYYLSISGLYSLADHLSLAVAEDYFINSLDNTIPECPFPKRYTSLTALAIQYKDPRLTATTSLLGTYITENVERGDRPSDRKRLSPAVSLSWRVLSDHNFRLRASYKDIFRVPTFNDLYYLRIGNTNLKPERATQYNVGMTW
;
A
#
# COMPACT_ATOMS: atom_id res chain seq x y z
N ALA A 1 -2.75 5.20 15.96
CA ALA A 1 -3.96 5.46 15.16
C ALA A 1 -3.88 6.83 14.49
N LYS A 2 -4.46 6.99 13.30
CA LYS A 2 -4.48 8.25 12.55
C LYS A 2 -5.82 8.40 11.84
N TYR A 3 -6.30 9.64 11.74
CA TYR A 3 -7.44 10.01 10.91
C TYR A 3 -7.00 11.09 9.92
N ASN A 4 -7.29 10.88 8.65
CA ASN A 4 -7.09 11.85 7.58
C ASN A 4 -8.44 12.22 6.98
N TYR A 5 -8.60 13.50 6.71
CA TYR A 5 -9.75 14.06 6.00
C TYR A 5 -9.24 14.99 4.92
N SER A 6 -9.68 14.81 3.70
CA SER A 6 -9.38 15.71 2.59
C SER A 6 -10.66 15.97 1.79
N TRP A 7 -10.74 17.15 1.20
CA TRP A 7 -11.81 17.48 0.29
C TRP A 7 -11.26 18.26 -0.92
N MET A 8 -11.91 18.10 -2.04
CA MET A 8 -11.61 18.79 -3.27
C MET A 8 -12.92 19.27 -3.88
N ARG A 9 -12.91 20.47 -4.44
CA ARG A 9 -14.02 21.01 -5.23
C ARG A 9 -13.56 21.17 -6.66
N HIS A 10 -14.35 20.67 -7.58
CA HIS A 10 -14.19 20.88 -9.02
C HIS A 10 -15.30 21.79 -9.49
N LEU A 11 -14.96 22.98 -9.97
CA LEU A 11 -15.90 23.93 -10.52
C LEU A 11 -15.54 24.17 -11.99
N ASP A 12 -16.45 23.80 -12.89
CA ASP A 12 -16.37 24.06 -14.32
C ASP A 12 -17.56 24.94 -14.74
N VAL A 13 -17.26 26.11 -15.29
CA VAL A 13 -18.26 27.07 -15.75
C VAL A 13 -18.32 27.00 -17.28
N ASP A 14 -19.37 26.38 -17.79
CA ASP A 14 -19.55 26.19 -19.23
C ASP A 14 -21.04 26.15 -19.56
N ASN A 15 -21.44 26.81 -20.65
CA ASN A 15 -22.80 26.85 -21.16
C ASN A 15 -23.33 25.47 -21.63
N LYS A 16 -22.44 24.47 -21.73
CA LYS A 16 -22.83 23.06 -22.00
C LYS A 16 -23.63 22.42 -20.86
N TYR A 17 -23.55 22.97 -19.66
CA TYR A 17 -24.30 22.50 -18.50
C TYR A 17 -25.65 23.20 -18.39
N GLU A 18 -26.70 22.48 -18.10
CA GLU A 18 -28.05 23.01 -17.94
C GLU A 18 -28.16 24.09 -16.86
N SER A 19 -27.34 23.98 -15.79
CA SER A 19 -27.21 24.96 -14.72
C SER A 19 -26.13 26.04 -14.99
N GLY A 20 -25.51 26.05 -16.19
CA GLY A 20 -24.41 26.95 -16.55
C GLY A 20 -23.09 26.64 -15.83
N ARG A 21 -23.05 25.61 -14.99
CA ARG A 21 -21.84 25.19 -14.27
C ARG A 21 -21.94 23.76 -13.78
N GLN A 22 -20.81 23.10 -13.62
CA GLN A 22 -20.66 21.89 -12.85
C GLN A 22 -19.89 22.21 -11.57
N ASP A 23 -20.42 21.84 -10.43
CA ASP A 23 -19.85 22.13 -9.10
C ASP A 23 -19.84 20.84 -8.28
N ASP A 24 -18.76 20.09 -8.41
CA ASP A 24 -18.60 18.81 -7.77
C ASP A 24 -17.69 18.90 -6.55
N ARG A 25 -18.09 18.27 -5.47
CA ARG A 25 -17.29 18.16 -4.26
C ARG A 25 -16.98 16.71 -3.98
N TYR A 26 -15.71 16.43 -3.73
CA TYR A 26 -15.18 15.13 -3.36
C TYR A 26 -14.67 15.19 -1.93
N THR A 27 -15.04 14.22 -1.13
CA THR A 27 -14.59 14.09 0.27
C THR A 27 -13.99 12.71 0.47
N GLN A 28 -12.75 12.66 0.93
CA GLN A 28 -12.06 11.42 1.23
C GLN A 28 -11.73 11.36 2.71
N LYS A 29 -12.07 10.23 3.35
CA LYS A 29 -11.78 9.94 4.75
C LYS A 29 -10.95 8.68 4.84
N GLU A 30 -9.94 8.69 5.69
CA GLU A 30 -9.10 7.54 6.00
C GLU A 30 -8.95 7.39 7.49
N TYR A 31 -9.23 6.20 7.99
CA TYR A 31 -8.91 5.75 9.34
C TYR A 31 -7.77 4.73 9.25
N TYR A 32 -6.74 4.91 10.05
CA TYR A 32 -5.59 4.05 10.13
C TYR A 32 -5.31 3.62 11.56
N LEU A 33 -5.12 2.33 11.74
CA LEU A 33 -4.68 1.71 12.99
C LEU A 33 -3.47 0.84 12.70
N SER A 34 -2.42 0.95 13.52
CA SER A 34 -1.24 0.11 13.45
C SER A 34 -0.85 -0.41 14.82
N ILE A 35 -0.47 -1.67 14.86
CA ILE A 35 0.13 -2.35 16.01
C ILE A 35 1.37 -3.05 15.53
N SER A 36 2.48 -2.91 16.25
CA SER A 36 3.73 -3.60 15.93
C SER A 36 4.47 -4.04 17.18
N GLY A 37 5.20 -5.14 17.06
CA GLY A 37 6.06 -5.69 18.09
C GLY A 37 7.39 -6.14 17.53
N LEU A 38 8.46 -5.97 18.32
CA LEU A 38 9.80 -6.46 18.04
C LEU A 38 10.24 -7.35 19.18
N TYR A 39 10.67 -8.56 18.86
CA TYR A 39 11.11 -9.58 19.82
C TYR A 39 12.54 -10.00 19.51
N SER A 40 13.42 -9.94 20.50
CA SER A 40 14.76 -10.53 20.43
C SER A 40 14.66 -12.01 20.78
N LEU A 41 14.84 -12.88 19.78
CA LEU A 41 14.80 -14.33 19.96
C LEU A 41 16.14 -14.88 20.45
N ALA A 42 17.24 -14.23 20.05
CA ALA A 42 18.61 -14.52 20.46
C ALA A 42 19.50 -13.27 20.23
N ASP A 43 20.78 -13.30 20.64
CA ASP A 43 21.71 -12.18 20.55
C ASP A 43 21.81 -11.56 19.13
N HIS A 44 21.65 -12.39 18.10
CA HIS A 44 21.75 -11.98 16.69
C HIS A 44 20.46 -12.15 15.89
N LEU A 45 19.37 -12.59 16.54
CA LEU A 45 18.13 -12.95 15.85
C LEU A 45 16.94 -12.18 16.44
N SER A 46 16.23 -11.44 15.61
CA SER A 46 15.02 -10.73 16.00
C SER A 46 13.84 -11.04 15.06
N LEU A 47 12.65 -11.00 15.63
CA LEU A 47 11.36 -11.15 14.95
C LEU A 47 10.59 -9.84 15.10
N ALA A 48 10.14 -9.28 13.98
CA ALA A 48 9.20 -8.18 13.95
C ALA A 48 7.85 -8.64 13.40
N VAL A 49 6.78 -8.20 14.04
CA VAL A 49 5.40 -8.46 13.64
C VAL A 49 4.69 -7.11 13.59
N ALA A 50 3.94 -6.85 12.54
CA ALA A 50 3.10 -5.66 12.45
C ALA A 50 1.77 -5.98 11.78
N GLU A 51 0.73 -5.30 12.21
CA GLU A 51 -0.59 -5.30 11.61
C GLU A 51 -1.03 -3.85 11.39
N ASP A 52 -1.33 -3.53 10.14
CA ASP A 52 -1.86 -2.23 9.74
C ASP A 52 -3.27 -2.42 9.17
N TYR A 53 -4.20 -1.61 9.65
CA TYR A 53 -5.59 -1.62 9.21
C TYR A 53 -6.02 -0.24 8.72
N PHE A 54 -6.58 -0.19 7.51
CA PHE A 54 -7.08 1.03 6.90
C PHE A 54 -8.55 0.90 6.53
N ILE A 55 -9.29 1.99 6.73
CA ILE A 55 -10.63 2.18 6.19
C ILE A 55 -10.58 3.48 5.38
N ASN A 56 -10.77 3.38 4.07
CA ASN A 56 -10.84 4.51 3.17
C ASN A 56 -12.26 4.64 2.62
N SER A 57 -12.82 5.85 2.59
CA SER A 57 -14.09 6.13 1.93
C SER A 57 -13.97 7.34 1.01
N LEU A 58 -14.72 7.31 -0.08
CA LEU A 58 -14.85 8.41 -1.02
C LEU A 58 -16.32 8.77 -1.15
N ASP A 59 -16.67 10.00 -0.74
CA ASP A 59 -17.98 10.60 -0.92
C ASP A 59 -17.88 11.72 -1.98
N ASN A 60 -18.92 11.95 -2.75
CA ASN A 60 -18.99 13.08 -3.64
C ASN A 60 -20.44 13.54 -3.89
N THR A 61 -20.60 14.69 -4.56
CA THR A 61 -21.91 15.26 -4.88
C THR A 61 -22.50 14.78 -6.20
N ILE A 62 -21.79 13.90 -6.93
CA ILE A 62 -22.26 13.37 -8.22
C ILE A 62 -23.32 12.29 -7.97
N PRO A 63 -24.55 12.41 -8.52
CA PRO A 63 -25.66 11.50 -8.23
C PRO A 63 -25.40 10.03 -8.54
N GLU A 64 -24.53 9.75 -9.50
CA GLU A 64 -24.20 8.38 -9.97
C GLU A 64 -22.96 7.77 -9.32
N CYS A 65 -22.40 8.43 -8.32
CA CYS A 65 -21.20 7.92 -7.64
C CYS A 65 -21.46 6.61 -6.88
N PRO A 66 -20.53 5.66 -6.98
CA PRO A 66 -20.62 4.37 -6.27
C PRO A 66 -20.44 4.46 -4.75
N PHE A 67 -19.92 5.56 -4.18
CA PHE A 67 -19.58 5.74 -2.76
C PHE A 67 -18.75 4.58 -2.19
N PRO A 68 -17.54 4.34 -2.73
CA PRO A 68 -16.75 3.20 -2.34
C PRO A 68 -16.20 3.34 -0.93
N LYS A 69 -16.17 2.21 -0.21
CA LYS A 69 -15.52 2.05 1.09
C LYS A 69 -14.59 0.85 1.04
N ARG A 70 -13.29 1.10 1.20
CA ARG A 70 -12.23 0.08 1.14
C ARG A 70 -11.74 -0.23 2.53
N TYR A 71 -11.62 -1.52 2.81
CA TYR A 71 -11.00 -2.08 4.00
C TYR A 71 -9.71 -2.78 3.60
N THR A 72 -8.62 -2.41 4.22
CA THR A 72 -7.29 -2.99 3.94
C THR A 72 -6.68 -3.48 5.24
N SER A 73 -6.24 -4.74 5.26
CA SER A 73 -5.43 -5.34 6.32
C SER A 73 -4.07 -5.70 5.74
N LEU A 74 -3.00 -5.29 6.40
CA LEU A 74 -1.61 -5.58 6.05
C LEU A 74 -0.95 -6.25 7.25
N THR A 75 -0.67 -7.55 7.13
CA THR A 75 0.04 -8.33 8.15
C THR A 75 1.49 -8.52 7.72
N ALA A 76 2.44 -8.01 8.45
CA ALA A 76 3.87 -8.12 8.18
C ALA A 76 4.58 -8.98 9.22
N LEU A 77 5.37 -9.94 8.75
CA LEU A 77 6.33 -10.72 9.53
C LEU A 77 7.71 -10.50 8.99
N ALA A 78 8.70 -10.23 9.84
CA ALA A 78 10.08 -10.11 9.42
C ALA A 78 11.01 -10.78 10.42
N ILE A 79 11.98 -11.53 9.92
CA ILE A 79 13.05 -12.12 10.69
C ILE A 79 14.35 -11.45 10.25
N GLN A 80 15.12 -10.97 11.21
CA GLN A 80 16.43 -10.37 10.97
C GLN A 80 17.49 -11.13 11.76
N TYR A 81 18.52 -11.58 11.03
CA TYR A 81 19.79 -11.99 11.59
C TYR A 81 20.79 -10.87 11.42
N LYS A 82 21.50 -10.51 12.49
CA LYS A 82 22.49 -9.43 12.47
C LYS A 82 23.70 -9.76 13.32
N ASP A 83 24.85 -9.83 12.69
CA ASP A 83 26.18 -9.88 13.34
C ASP A 83 27.12 -8.82 12.74
N PRO A 84 28.37 -8.66 13.23
CA PRO A 84 29.32 -7.67 12.73
C PRO A 84 29.64 -7.78 11.22
N ARG A 85 29.49 -8.96 10.63
CA ARG A 85 29.81 -9.22 9.21
C ARG A 85 28.57 -9.34 8.32
N LEU A 86 27.48 -9.90 8.85
CA LEU A 86 26.31 -10.26 8.06
C LEU A 86 25.05 -9.64 8.66
N THR A 87 24.25 -8.98 7.83
CA THR A 87 22.86 -8.64 8.14
C THR A 87 21.98 -9.27 7.07
N ALA A 88 21.09 -10.14 7.47
CA ALA A 88 20.11 -10.78 6.60
C ALA A 88 18.71 -10.51 7.16
N THR A 89 17.79 -10.05 6.30
CA THR A 89 16.40 -9.82 6.67
C THR A 89 15.51 -10.52 5.67
N THR A 90 14.59 -11.32 6.17
CA THR A 90 13.52 -11.93 5.36
C THR A 90 12.20 -11.42 5.89
N SER A 91 11.31 -10.99 5.01
CA SER A 91 9.97 -10.54 5.39
C SER A 91 8.90 -11.07 4.46
N LEU A 92 7.71 -11.22 5.01
CA LEU A 92 6.50 -11.62 4.30
C LEU A 92 5.39 -10.64 4.64
N LEU A 93 4.83 -10.00 3.62
CA LEU A 93 3.68 -9.12 3.75
C LEU A 93 2.43 -9.81 3.21
N GLY A 94 1.48 -10.07 4.09
CA GLY A 94 0.11 -10.47 3.75
C GLY A 94 -0.74 -9.22 3.51
N THR A 95 -1.37 -9.14 2.36
CA THR A 95 -2.32 -8.07 2.01
C THR A 95 -3.69 -8.66 1.80
N TYR A 96 -4.70 -8.11 2.47
CA TYR A 96 -6.11 -8.41 2.25
C TYR A 96 -6.87 -7.11 2.03
N ILE A 97 -7.62 -7.02 0.92
CA ILE A 97 -8.39 -5.84 0.56
C ILE A 97 -9.77 -6.26 0.12
N THR A 98 -10.79 -5.65 0.72
CA THR A 98 -12.18 -5.76 0.30
C THR A 98 -12.80 -4.37 0.15
N GLU A 99 -13.76 -4.25 -0.76
CA GLU A 99 -14.45 -2.99 -1.02
C GLU A 99 -15.96 -3.20 -0.97
N ASN A 100 -16.66 -2.23 -0.40
CA ASN A 100 -18.10 -2.12 -0.50
C ASN A 100 -18.43 -0.87 -1.30
N VAL A 101 -19.45 -0.96 -2.14
CA VAL A 101 -20.00 0.17 -2.91
C VAL A 101 -21.51 0.24 -2.68
N GLU A 102 -22.06 1.44 -2.61
CA GLU A 102 -23.51 1.61 -2.44
C GLU A 102 -24.27 1.41 -3.76
N ARG A 103 -23.59 1.67 -4.88
CA ARG A 103 -24.17 1.56 -6.23
C ARG A 103 -23.14 0.99 -7.20
N GLY A 104 -23.64 0.15 -8.13
CA GLY A 104 -22.82 -0.45 -9.18
C GLY A 104 -22.02 -1.67 -8.75
N ASP A 105 -21.07 -2.07 -9.57
CA ASP A 105 -20.26 -3.25 -9.36
C ASP A 105 -19.06 -2.94 -8.46
N ARG A 106 -18.80 -3.82 -7.51
CA ARG A 106 -17.61 -3.78 -6.69
C ARG A 106 -16.50 -4.65 -7.28
N PRO A 107 -15.22 -4.26 -7.14
CA PRO A 107 -14.11 -5.14 -7.46
C PRO A 107 -14.13 -6.39 -6.58
N SER A 108 -13.58 -7.50 -7.09
CA SER A 108 -13.36 -8.71 -6.29
C SER A 108 -12.36 -8.46 -5.17
N ASP A 109 -12.50 -9.20 -4.06
CA ASP A 109 -11.55 -9.17 -2.97
C ASP A 109 -10.14 -9.53 -3.44
N ARG A 110 -9.14 -8.86 -2.90
CA ARG A 110 -7.74 -9.02 -3.29
C ARG A 110 -6.93 -9.56 -2.12
N LYS A 111 -6.21 -10.67 -2.38
CA LYS A 111 -5.32 -11.31 -1.41
C LYS A 111 -3.94 -11.50 -2.04
N ARG A 112 -2.89 -11.17 -1.32
CA ARG A 112 -1.52 -11.35 -1.79
C ARG A 112 -0.57 -11.62 -0.64
N LEU A 113 0.39 -12.51 -0.90
CA LEU A 113 1.60 -12.67 -0.09
C LEU A 113 2.77 -12.12 -0.91
N SER A 114 3.49 -11.17 -0.35
CA SER A 114 4.62 -10.47 -0.97
C SER A 114 5.88 -10.70 -0.15
N PRO A 115 6.76 -11.63 -0.57
CA PRO A 115 8.03 -11.87 0.09
C PRO A 115 9.06 -10.80 -0.27
N ALA A 116 9.96 -10.53 0.69
CA ALA A 116 11.15 -9.75 0.45
C ALA A 116 12.33 -10.33 1.25
N VAL A 117 13.52 -10.25 0.65
CA VAL A 117 14.77 -10.67 1.27
C VAL A 117 15.83 -9.61 1.03
N SER A 118 16.61 -9.29 2.04
CA SER A 118 17.76 -8.42 1.91
C SER A 118 18.98 -9.02 2.63
N LEU A 119 20.12 -8.85 1.99
CA LEU A 119 21.40 -9.32 2.49
C LEU A 119 22.42 -8.19 2.42
N SER A 120 23.20 -8.00 3.50
CA SER A 120 24.33 -7.10 3.54
C SER A 120 25.51 -7.84 4.16
N TRP A 121 26.55 -8.09 3.42
CA TRP A 121 27.70 -8.86 3.87
C TRP A 121 28.98 -8.03 3.78
N ARG A 122 29.68 -7.90 4.92
CA ARG A 122 31.05 -7.35 4.96
C ARG A 122 32.03 -8.44 4.58
N VAL A 123 32.54 -8.40 3.35
CA VAL A 123 33.42 -9.43 2.81
C VAL A 123 34.81 -9.39 3.44
N LEU A 124 35.35 -8.19 3.64
CA LEU A 124 36.69 -7.98 4.19
C LEU A 124 36.59 -7.41 5.60
N SER A 125 37.28 -8.05 6.56
CA SER A 125 37.24 -7.63 7.98
C SER A 125 37.98 -6.29 8.19
N ASP A 126 39.08 -6.06 7.46
CA ASP A 126 39.97 -4.92 7.62
C ASP A 126 39.60 -3.71 6.78
N HIS A 127 38.66 -3.88 5.84
CA HIS A 127 38.16 -2.83 4.96
C HIS A 127 36.64 -2.79 5.03
N ASN A 128 36.06 -1.60 4.89
CA ASN A 128 34.60 -1.43 4.88
C ASN A 128 33.93 -1.88 3.56
N PHE A 129 34.45 -2.96 2.96
CA PHE A 129 33.89 -3.49 1.73
C PHE A 129 32.64 -4.35 2.05
N ARG A 130 31.47 -3.92 1.53
CA ARG A 130 30.18 -4.59 1.72
C ARG A 130 29.54 -4.89 0.40
N LEU A 131 29.04 -6.12 0.27
CA LEU A 131 28.12 -6.52 -0.79
C LEU A 131 26.69 -6.48 -0.27
N ARG A 132 25.78 -6.03 -1.10
CA ARG A 132 24.35 -5.97 -0.79
C ARG A 132 23.58 -6.64 -1.92
N ALA A 133 22.58 -7.43 -1.55
CA ALA A 133 21.62 -7.99 -2.48
C ALA A 133 20.23 -7.90 -1.88
N SER A 134 19.23 -7.62 -2.70
CA SER A 134 17.85 -7.67 -2.25
C SER A 134 16.91 -8.15 -3.34
N TYR A 135 15.86 -8.82 -2.89
CA TYR A 135 14.71 -9.26 -3.67
C TYR A 135 13.46 -8.72 -3.01
N LYS A 136 12.50 -8.22 -3.80
CA LYS A 136 11.22 -7.76 -3.31
C LYS A 136 10.11 -8.00 -4.34
N ASP A 137 9.03 -8.64 -3.89
CA ASP A 137 7.75 -8.69 -4.62
C ASP A 137 6.91 -7.48 -4.21
N ILE A 138 6.43 -6.73 -5.18
CA ILE A 138 5.65 -5.51 -4.98
C ILE A 138 4.25 -5.74 -5.54
N PHE A 139 3.25 -5.38 -4.73
CA PHE A 139 1.84 -5.46 -5.06
C PHE A 139 1.18 -4.10 -4.83
N ARG A 140 0.53 -3.56 -5.85
CA ARG A 140 -0.19 -2.30 -5.78
C ARG A 140 -1.61 -2.46 -6.31
N VAL A 141 -2.58 -2.02 -5.55
CA VAL A 141 -3.98 -2.01 -5.99
C VAL A 141 -4.32 -0.69 -6.67
N PRO A 142 -5.26 -0.70 -7.63
CA PRO A 142 -5.79 0.51 -8.24
C PRO A 142 -6.37 1.46 -7.19
N THR A 143 -6.22 2.74 -7.42
CA THR A 143 -6.81 3.78 -6.57
C THR A 143 -8.31 3.89 -6.78
N PHE A 144 -9.01 4.64 -5.92
CA PHE A 144 -10.42 4.94 -6.16
C PHE A 144 -10.66 5.67 -7.47
N ASN A 145 -9.72 6.54 -7.87
CA ASN A 145 -9.82 7.24 -9.15
C ASN A 145 -9.72 6.29 -10.33
N ASP A 146 -8.83 5.30 -10.29
CA ASP A 146 -8.68 4.31 -11.35
C ASP A 146 -9.93 3.43 -11.51
N LEU A 147 -10.60 3.13 -10.39
CA LEU A 147 -11.77 2.23 -10.37
C LEU A 147 -13.10 2.96 -10.60
N TYR A 148 -13.26 4.15 -10.01
CA TYR A 148 -14.58 4.78 -9.87
C TYR A 148 -14.67 6.19 -10.46
N TYR A 149 -13.62 6.67 -11.14
CA TYR A 149 -13.69 7.98 -11.78
C TYR A 149 -14.75 7.97 -12.89
N LEU A 150 -15.64 8.96 -12.85
CA LEU A 150 -16.75 9.06 -13.79
C LEU A 150 -16.23 9.09 -15.24
N ARG A 151 -16.76 8.23 -16.11
CA ARG A 151 -16.44 8.04 -17.53
C ARG A 151 -15.21 7.21 -17.87
N ILE A 152 -14.17 7.14 -17.01
CA ILE A 152 -12.93 6.40 -17.32
C ILE A 152 -12.53 5.37 -16.26
N GLY A 153 -13.19 5.33 -15.10
CA GLY A 153 -12.97 4.32 -14.08
C GLY A 153 -13.36 2.92 -14.58
N ASN A 154 -12.58 1.91 -14.16
CA ASN A 154 -12.82 0.53 -14.52
C ASN A 154 -12.65 -0.38 -13.31
N THR A 155 -13.74 -0.91 -12.77
CA THR A 155 -13.75 -1.82 -11.61
C THR A 155 -13.10 -3.17 -11.89
N ASN A 156 -12.88 -3.52 -13.16
CA ASN A 156 -12.18 -4.76 -13.56
C ASN A 156 -10.65 -4.62 -13.61
N LEU A 157 -10.09 -3.46 -13.27
CA LEU A 157 -8.64 -3.29 -13.23
C LEU A 157 -8.00 -4.26 -12.24
N LYS A 158 -6.96 -4.93 -12.72
CA LYS A 158 -6.17 -5.86 -11.92
C LYS A 158 -5.10 -5.11 -11.14
N PRO A 159 -4.71 -5.60 -9.97
CA PRO A 159 -3.58 -5.06 -9.25
C PRO A 159 -2.28 -5.17 -10.07
N GLU A 160 -1.42 -4.17 -9.93
CA GLU A 160 -0.08 -4.17 -10.48
C GLU A 160 0.84 -5.08 -9.66
N ARG A 161 1.77 -5.74 -10.34
CA ARG A 161 2.79 -6.60 -9.74
C ARG A 161 4.13 -6.24 -10.32
N ALA A 162 5.13 -6.09 -9.46
CA ALA A 162 6.50 -5.90 -9.87
C ALA A 162 7.42 -6.76 -9.02
N THR A 163 8.45 -7.32 -9.64
CA THR A 163 9.52 -8.03 -8.94
C THR A 163 10.79 -7.22 -9.09
N GLN A 164 11.43 -6.91 -7.98
CA GLN A 164 12.61 -6.07 -7.94
C GLN A 164 13.79 -6.88 -7.41
N TYR A 165 14.91 -6.82 -8.14
CA TYR A 165 16.20 -7.34 -7.75
C TYR A 165 17.21 -6.21 -7.72
N ASN A 166 17.96 -6.10 -6.63
CA ASN A 166 19.02 -5.11 -6.50
C ASN A 166 20.31 -5.80 -6.04
N VAL A 167 21.41 -5.45 -6.65
CA VAL A 167 22.75 -5.82 -6.22
C VAL A 167 23.61 -4.57 -6.18
N GLY A 168 24.39 -4.41 -5.14
CA GLY A 168 25.23 -3.24 -4.93
C GLY A 168 26.44 -3.55 -4.08
N MET A 169 27.43 -2.68 -4.16
CA MET A 169 28.63 -2.72 -3.33
C MET A 169 28.90 -1.34 -2.76
N THR A 170 29.51 -1.34 -1.57
CA THR A 170 29.99 -0.12 -0.90
C THR A 170 31.40 -0.38 -0.41
N TRP A 171 32.28 0.53 -0.75
CA TRP A 171 33.68 0.48 -0.34
C TRP A 171 34.07 1.77 0.36
#